data_05039e648eba0fe0c7fde687b5aa8e42
#
_entry.id   05039e648eba0fe0c7fde687b5aa8e42
#
_cell.length_a   1.000
_cell.length_b   1.000
_cell.length_c   1.000
_cell.angle_alpha   90.00
_cell.angle_beta   90.00
_cell.angle_gamma   90.00
#
_symmetry.space_group_name_H-M   'P 1'
#
loop_
_entity.id
_entity.type
_entity.pdbx_description
1 polymer ?
#
loop_
_entity_poly.entity_id
_entity_poly.type
_entity_poly.pdbx_seq_one_letter_code
_entity_poly.pdbx_strand_id
1 'polypeptide(L)'
;MELLVFGHAGTPVLVFPSSMGRFFEWEDFKMMEAMRHQIENGFNHFILVDSVDSESFYNKNVDSYVRIMRHRQYEAYIVHEVIPFIYTLSQNRYLVATGCSFGAYHAINIGLKHPYQFKKIIAMGGMYDIKSFLHGFYDENVYFNNPVDFIRNIHDEHELNAIRAMDIRLVTGVHDICWDANDKFSNLLHTKSIPHQLDLWGDGTGHDWPFWREQLKKHII
;
A
#
# COMPACT_ATOMS: atom_id res chain seq x y z
N MET A 1 7.02 -14.09 -10.29
CA MET A 1 5.65 -13.90 -9.72
C MET A 1 4.76 -13.41 -10.85
N GLU A 2 3.47 -13.70 -10.79
CA GLU A 2 2.50 -13.26 -11.79
C GLU A 2 2.01 -11.85 -11.49
N LEU A 3 1.53 -11.15 -12.51
CA LEU A 3 0.86 -9.86 -12.39
C LEU A 3 -0.16 -9.67 -13.52
N LEU A 4 -1.12 -8.77 -13.33
CA LEU A 4 -2.04 -8.33 -14.37
C LEU A 4 -1.84 -6.85 -14.66
N VAL A 5 -2.06 -6.46 -15.91
CA VAL A 5 -2.02 -5.06 -16.34
C VAL A 5 -3.37 -4.70 -16.95
N PHE A 6 -4.01 -3.66 -16.44
CA PHE A 6 -5.25 -3.10 -16.95
C PHE A 6 -5.02 -1.66 -17.40
N GLY A 7 -5.38 -1.37 -18.64
CA GLY A 7 -5.19 -0.05 -19.25
C GLY A 7 -3.99 -0.02 -20.19
N HIS A 8 -3.86 1.10 -20.90
CA HIS A 8 -2.90 1.24 -22.00
C HIS A 8 -2.10 2.55 -21.93
N ALA A 9 -2.49 3.47 -21.04
CA ALA A 9 -1.87 4.80 -20.91
C ALA A 9 -2.19 5.43 -19.54
N GLY A 10 -1.63 6.61 -19.30
CA GLY A 10 -1.92 7.43 -18.13
C GLY A 10 -0.97 7.20 -16.96
N THR A 11 -1.45 7.53 -15.78
CA THR A 11 -0.68 7.39 -14.55
C THR A 11 -0.61 5.93 -14.11
N PRO A 12 0.61 5.36 -13.93
CA PRO A 12 0.75 3.99 -13.44
C PRO A 12 0.36 3.87 -11.98
N VAL A 13 -0.38 2.80 -11.67
CA VAL A 13 -0.88 2.49 -10.34
C VAL A 13 -0.44 1.08 -9.97
N LEU A 14 0.49 0.97 -9.03
CA LEU A 14 0.92 -0.30 -8.46
C LEU A 14 -0.07 -0.71 -7.37
N VAL A 15 -0.68 -1.87 -7.55
CA VAL A 15 -1.78 -2.37 -6.73
C VAL A 15 -1.35 -3.59 -5.94
N PHE A 16 -1.46 -3.50 -4.61
CA PHE A 16 -1.22 -4.61 -3.70
C PHE A 16 -2.54 -5.28 -3.30
N PRO A 17 -2.62 -6.63 -3.36
CA PRO A 17 -3.81 -7.34 -2.94
C PRO A 17 -4.02 -7.26 -1.42
N SER A 18 -5.20 -7.64 -0.93
CA SER A 18 -5.48 -7.75 0.49
C SER A 18 -4.74 -8.94 1.14
N SER A 19 -4.99 -9.23 2.40
CA SER A 19 -4.34 -10.31 3.15
C SER A 19 -4.35 -11.64 2.38
N MET A 20 -3.18 -12.19 2.09
CA MET A 20 -2.98 -13.44 1.33
C MET A 20 -3.64 -13.45 -0.07
N GLY A 21 -4.05 -12.29 -0.55
CA GLY A 21 -4.66 -12.14 -1.87
C GLY A 21 -3.65 -12.40 -2.99
N ARG A 22 -4.17 -12.68 -4.18
CA ARG A 22 -3.41 -12.94 -5.38
C ARG A 22 -3.55 -11.77 -6.37
N PHE A 23 -2.73 -11.75 -7.39
CA PHE A 23 -2.69 -10.72 -8.43
C PHE A 23 -4.03 -10.48 -9.15
N PHE A 24 -4.95 -11.45 -9.15
CA PHE A 24 -6.27 -11.35 -9.78
C PHE A 24 -7.40 -10.92 -8.81
N GLU A 25 -7.12 -10.78 -7.52
CA GLU A 25 -8.14 -10.50 -6.48
C GLU A 25 -8.95 -9.24 -6.79
N TRP A 26 -8.30 -8.16 -7.21
CA TRP A 26 -8.98 -6.90 -7.51
C TRP A 26 -9.92 -7.00 -8.73
N GLU A 27 -9.64 -7.90 -9.67
CA GLU A 27 -10.55 -8.23 -10.78
C GLU A 27 -11.76 -9.00 -10.25
N ASP A 28 -11.54 -10.07 -9.49
CA ASP A 28 -12.59 -10.91 -8.90
C ASP A 28 -13.59 -10.09 -8.06
N PHE A 29 -13.09 -9.13 -7.28
CA PHE A 29 -13.90 -8.24 -6.47
C PHE A 29 -14.35 -6.95 -7.20
N LYS A 30 -14.28 -6.92 -8.53
CA LYS A 30 -14.81 -5.85 -9.41
C LYS A 30 -14.18 -4.47 -9.19
N MET A 31 -12.98 -4.39 -8.65
CA MET A 31 -12.28 -3.12 -8.53
C MET A 31 -11.90 -2.58 -9.92
N MET A 32 -11.48 -3.45 -10.85
CA MET A 32 -11.15 -3.03 -12.21
C MET A 32 -12.40 -2.61 -13.00
N GLU A 33 -13.55 -3.26 -12.77
CA GLU A 33 -14.83 -2.80 -13.30
C GLU A 33 -15.20 -1.40 -12.77
N ALA A 34 -14.99 -1.16 -11.48
CA ALA A 34 -15.23 0.15 -10.87
C ALA A 34 -14.29 1.24 -11.41
N MET A 35 -13.09 0.87 -11.87
CA MET A 35 -12.09 1.77 -12.48
C MET A 35 -12.20 1.84 -14.01
N ARG A 36 -13.22 1.26 -14.63
CA ARG A 36 -13.38 1.20 -16.09
C ARG A 36 -13.21 2.56 -16.77
N HIS A 37 -13.81 3.60 -16.22
CA HIS A 37 -13.71 4.94 -16.76
C HIS A 37 -12.25 5.43 -16.84
N GLN A 38 -11.46 5.19 -15.79
CA GLN A 38 -10.05 5.58 -15.72
C GLN A 38 -9.19 4.78 -16.71
N ILE A 39 -9.52 3.49 -16.86
CA ILE A 39 -8.80 2.55 -17.72
C ILE A 39 -9.09 2.85 -19.20
N GLU A 40 -10.36 2.94 -19.60
CA GLU A 40 -10.78 3.10 -20.99
C GLU A 40 -10.37 4.48 -21.56
N ASN A 41 -10.36 5.52 -20.73
CA ASN A 41 -9.94 6.86 -21.16
C ASN A 41 -8.41 7.08 -21.07
N GLY A 42 -7.63 6.06 -20.65
CA GLY A 42 -6.19 6.18 -20.55
C GLY A 42 -5.72 7.17 -19.46
N PHE A 43 -6.51 7.40 -18.41
CA PHE A 43 -6.12 8.25 -17.30
C PHE A 43 -5.19 7.51 -16.34
N ASN A 44 -5.48 6.23 -16.11
CA ASN A 44 -4.66 5.36 -15.28
C ASN A 44 -4.48 4.00 -15.94
N HIS A 45 -3.34 3.38 -15.68
CA HIS A 45 -3.17 1.95 -15.90
C HIS A 45 -2.74 1.27 -14.60
N PHE A 46 -3.36 0.14 -14.31
CA PHE A 46 -3.21 -0.57 -13.06
C PHE A 46 -2.33 -1.80 -13.24
N ILE A 47 -1.34 -1.96 -12.39
CA ILE A 47 -0.45 -3.10 -12.34
C ILE A 47 -0.71 -3.83 -11.03
N LEU A 48 -1.44 -4.95 -11.12
CA LEU A 48 -1.86 -5.77 -10.00
C LEU A 48 -0.80 -6.83 -9.76
N VAL A 49 -0.09 -6.74 -8.65
CA VAL A 49 0.96 -7.69 -8.30
C VAL A 49 0.45 -8.80 -7.39
N ASP A 50 1.13 -9.92 -7.43
CA ASP A 50 0.91 -11.02 -6.49
C ASP A 50 1.45 -10.67 -5.10
N SER A 51 1.02 -11.37 -4.06
CA SER A 51 1.61 -11.25 -2.72
C SER A 51 2.39 -12.50 -2.32
N VAL A 52 3.20 -12.34 -1.27
CA VAL A 52 3.88 -13.45 -0.59
C VAL A 52 3.40 -13.61 0.86
N ASP A 53 2.24 -13.06 1.17
CA ASP A 53 1.72 -13.02 2.53
C ASP A 53 1.59 -14.42 3.15
N SER A 54 1.11 -15.40 2.36
CA SER A 54 0.99 -16.80 2.77
C SER A 54 2.35 -17.49 3.01
N GLU A 55 3.43 -16.95 2.46
CA GLU A 55 4.80 -17.44 2.63
C GLU A 55 5.58 -16.61 3.67
N SER A 56 5.10 -15.42 4.00
CA SER A 56 5.70 -14.46 4.94
C SER A 56 4.87 -14.31 6.21
N PHE A 57 4.26 -13.18 6.45
CA PHE A 57 3.58 -12.82 7.71
C PHE A 57 2.50 -13.83 8.15
N TYR A 58 1.80 -14.45 7.22
CA TYR A 58 0.75 -15.44 7.51
C TYR A 58 1.26 -16.90 7.59
N ASN A 59 2.53 -17.16 7.29
CA ASN A 59 3.10 -18.50 7.39
C ASN A 59 3.42 -18.86 8.85
N LYS A 60 2.48 -19.52 9.51
CA LYS A 60 2.65 -19.96 10.91
C LYS A 60 3.58 -21.18 11.08
N ASN A 61 4.03 -21.77 9.96
CA ASN A 61 4.87 -22.98 9.98
C ASN A 61 6.37 -22.67 9.95
N VAL A 62 6.75 -21.39 9.87
CA VAL A 62 8.15 -20.95 9.87
C VAL A 62 8.40 -19.89 10.94
N ASP A 63 9.65 -19.73 11.34
CA ASP A 63 10.06 -18.73 12.31
C ASP A 63 9.80 -17.31 11.84
N SER A 64 9.62 -16.39 12.77
CA SER A 64 9.36 -14.97 12.49
C SER A 64 10.48 -14.31 11.69
N TYR A 65 11.74 -14.73 11.90
CA TYR A 65 12.87 -14.30 11.08
C TYR A 65 12.68 -14.68 9.59
N VAL A 66 12.25 -15.92 9.33
CA VAL A 66 12.00 -16.38 7.95
C VAL A 66 10.85 -15.58 7.30
N ARG A 67 9.80 -15.28 8.08
CA ARG A 67 8.68 -14.45 7.59
C ARG A 67 9.13 -13.07 7.13
N ILE A 68 9.87 -12.36 7.99
CA ILE A 68 10.33 -11.01 7.63
C ILE A 68 11.35 -11.04 6.49
N MET A 69 12.20 -12.04 6.40
CA MET A 69 13.13 -12.20 5.29
C MET A 69 12.42 -12.47 3.96
N ARG A 70 11.33 -13.26 3.99
CA ARG A 70 10.50 -13.48 2.79
C ARG A 70 9.80 -12.19 2.33
N HIS A 71 9.30 -11.40 3.27
CA HIS A 71 8.75 -10.06 2.96
C HIS A 71 9.81 -9.14 2.33
N ARG A 72 11.05 -9.13 2.84
CA ARG A 72 12.14 -8.35 2.24
C ARG A 72 12.48 -8.78 0.81
N GLN A 73 12.42 -10.08 0.52
CA GLN A 73 12.58 -10.57 -0.86
C GLN A 73 11.47 -10.06 -1.76
N TYR A 74 10.24 -9.99 -1.24
CA TYR A 74 9.11 -9.40 -1.96
C TYR A 74 9.31 -7.91 -2.24
N GLU A 75 9.73 -7.15 -1.23
CA GLU A 75 10.08 -5.74 -1.43
C GLU A 75 11.15 -5.56 -2.51
N ALA A 76 12.21 -6.36 -2.45
CA ALA A 76 13.29 -6.32 -3.45
C ALA A 76 12.76 -6.63 -4.86
N TYR A 77 11.86 -7.61 -5.01
CA TYR A 77 11.18 -7.92 -6.28
C TYR A 77 10.38 -6.72 -6.80
N ILE A 78 9.59 -6.08 -5.94
CA ILE A 78 8.81 -4.89 -6.33
C ILE A 78 9.74 -3.77 -6.81
N VAL A 79 10.79 -3.47 -6.06
CA VAL A 79 11.69 -2.35 -6.34
C VAL A 79 12.57 -2.60 -7.56
N HIS A 80 13.11 -3.81 -7.70
CA HIS A 80 14.14 -4.10 -8.72
C HIS A 80 13.59 -4.74 -9.99
N GLU A 81 12.37 -5.28 -9.98
CA GLU A 81 11.76 -5.92 -11.14
C GLU A 81 10.46 -5.25 -11.57
N VAL A 82 9.48 -5.09 -10.65
CA VAL A 82 8.16 -4.56 -11.00
C VAL A 82 8.21 -3.08 -11.37
N ILE A 83 8.85 -2.24 -10.56
CA ILE A 83 8.94 -0.79 -10.85
C ILE A 83 9.68 -0.53 -12.18
N PRO A 84 10.84 -1.15 -12.46
CA PRO A 84 11.46 -1.05 -13.79
C PRO A 84 10.55 -1.53 -14.92
N PHE A 85 9.83 -2.64 -14.73
CA PHE A 85 8.85 -3.12 -15.70
C PHE A 85 7.73 -2.09 -15.95
N ILE A 86 7.17 -1.48 -14.92
CA ILE A 86 6.16 -0.40 -15.05
C ILE A 86 6.70 0.71 -15.94
N TYR A 87 7.96 1.08 -15.79
CA TYR A 87 8.59 2.13 -16.58
C TYR A 87 8.92 1.73 -18.03
N THR A 88 8.82 0.45 -18.38
CA THR A 88 8.80 0.04 -19.80
C THR A 88 7.42 0.24 -20.43
N LEU A 89 6.35 0.21 -19.63
CA LEU A 89 4.98 0.39 -20.08
C LEU A 89 4.56 1.87 -20.14
N SER A 90 5.19 2.73 -19.32
CA SER A 90 4.81 4.13 -19.18
C SER A 90 6.01 5.07 -19.11
N GLN A 91 5.93 6.19 -19.83
CA GLN A 91 6.87 7.29 -19.67
C GLN A 91 6.52 8.20 -18.48
N ASN A 92 5.30 8.06 -17.91
CA ASN A 92 4.89 8.83 -16.75
C ASN A 92 5.58 8.30 -15.50
N ARG A 93 6.31 9.17 -14.81
CA ARG A 93 7.05 8.85 -13.59
C ARG A 93 6.25 9.16 -12.31
N TYR A 94 4.99 9.55 -12.45
CA TYR A 94 4.08 9.73 -11.33
C TYR A 94 3.49 8.38 -10.91
N LEU A 95 4.27 7.59 -10.17
CA LEU A 95 3.83 6.26 -9.73
C LEU A 95 2.95 6.39 -8.47
N VAL A 96 1.77 5.75 -8.52
CA VAL A 96 0.85 5.61 -7.38
C VAL A 96 0.98 4.23 -6.78
N ALA A 97 1.04 4.12 -5.44
CA ALA A 97 0.88 2.85 -4.72
C ALA A 97 -0.51 2.79 -4.08
N THR A 98 -1.19 1.67 -4.19
CA THR A 98 -2.50 1.50 -3.55
C THR A 98 -2.75 0.06 -3.11
N GLY A 99 -3.65 -0.11 -2.13
CA GLY A 99 -4.09 -1.41 -1.65
C GLY A 99 -5.19 -1.27 -0.61
N CYS A 100 -5.86 -2.39 -0.34
CA CYS A 100 -6.90 -2.51 0.67
C CYS A 100 -6.42 -3.40 1.81
N SER A 101 -6.81 -3.12 3.07
CA SER A 101 -6.47 -3.97 4.21
C SER A 101 -4.94 -4.15 4.33
N PHE A 102 -4.44 -5.39 4.27
CA PHE A 102 -3.00 -5.65 4.30
C PHE A 102 -2.26 -5.11 3.06
N GLY A 103 -2.95 -4.99 1.92
CA GLY A 103 -2.42 -4.29 0.74
C GLY A 103 -2.15 -2.81 0.99
N ALA A 104 -2.94 -2.16 1.85
CA ALA A 104 -2.68 -0.80 2.29
C ALA A 104 -1.40 -0.69 3.14
N TYR A 105 -1.10 -1.70 3.97
CA TYR A 105 0.20 -1.80 4.63
C TYR A 105 1.34 -1.86 3.61
N HIS A 106 1.24 -2.75 2.60
CA HIS A 106 2.27 -2.86 1.56
C HIS A 106 2.48 -1.52 0.84
N ALA A 107 1.40 -0.83 0.47
CA ALA A 107 1.47 0.46 -0.22
C ALA A 107 2.16 1.54 0.64
N ILE A 108 1.79 1.64 1.92
CA ILE A 108 2.42 2.57 2.87
C ILE A 108 3.88 2.20 3.13
N ASN A 109 4.16 0.92 3.40
CA ASN A 109 5.51 0.48 3.73
C ASN A 109 6.49 0.78 2.59
N ILE A 110 6.15 0.37 1.36
CA ILE A 110 7.03 0.56 0.22
C ILE A 110 7.14 2.04 -0.20
N GLY A 111 6.03 2.78 -0.16
CA GLY A 111 6.02 4.19 -0.54
C GLY A 111 6.88 5.05 0.39
N LEU A 112 6.78 4.83 1.70
CA LEU A 112 7.55 5.58 2.69
C LEU A 112 9.03 5.18 2.74
N LYS A 113 9.37 3.93 2.40
CA LYS A 113 10.77 3.47 2.29
C LYS A 113 11.44 3.92 1.00
N HIS A 114 10.67 4.12 -0.07
CA HIS A 114 11.18 4.50 -1.39
C HIS A 114 10.52 5.79 -1.91
N PRO A 115 10.58 6.92 -1.15
CA PRO A 115 9.79 8.12 -1.42
C PRO A 115 10.14 8.80 -2.76
N TYR A 116 11.29 8.48 -3.34
CA TYR A 116 11.68 9.00 -4.66
C TYR A 116 10.99 8.27 -5.81
N GLN A 117 10.51 7.05 -5.59
CA GLN A 117 9.82 6.24 -6.62
C GLN A 117 8.34 6.58 -6.70
N PHE A 118 7.71 6.90 -5.57
CA PHE A 118 6.28 7.12 -5.49
C PHE A 118 5.93 8.59 -5.34
N LYS A 119 4.80 9.00 -5.90
CA LYS A 119 4.26 10.36 -5.81
C LYS A 119 2.94 10.42 -5.06
N LYS A 120 2.22 9.30 -5.01
CA LYS A 120 0.95 9.20 -4.31
C LYS A 120 0.80 7.83 -3.67
N ILE A 121 0.18 7.80 -2.50
CA ILE A 121 -0.23 6.57 -1.81
C ILE A 121 -1.72 6.67 -1.48
N ILE A 122 -2.50 5.63 -1.82
CA ILE A 122 -3.90 5.50 -1.43
C ILE A 122 -4.03 4.20 -0.64
N ALA A 123 -4.15 4.32 0.67
CA ALA A 123 -4.20 3.20 1.60
C ALA A 123 -5.61 3.08 2.22
N MET A 124 -6.34 2.03 1.85
CA MET A 124 -7.74 1.84 2.23
C MET A 124 -7.87 0.78 3.32
N GLY A 125 -8.35 1.16 4.51
CA GLY A 125 -8.54 0.25 5.65
C GLY A 125 -7.25 -0.44 6.08
N GLY A 126 -6.12 0.27 6.10
CA GLY A 126 -4.82 -0.31 6.40
C GLY A 126 -4.53 -0.51 7.89
N MET A 127 -3.66 -1.46 8.19
CA MET A 127 -2.95 -1.54 9.46
C MET A 127 -1.46 -1.32 9.20
N TYR A 128 -0.75 -0.66 10.14
CA TYR A 128 0.61 -0.19 9.88
C TYR A 128 1.62 -0.66 10.93
N ASP A 129 1.19 -1.55 11.83
CA ASP A 129 2.02 -2.23 12.83
C ASP A 129 1.96 -3.75 12.62
N ILE A 130 3.07 -4.33 12.15
CA ILE A 130 3.16 -5.77 11.84
C ILE A 130 3.67 -6.63 13.00
N LYS A 131 3.95 -6.06 14.16
CA LYS A 131 4.58 -6.80 15.27
C LYS A 131 3.74 -7.99 15.75
N SER A 132 2.41 -7.90 15.63
CA SER A 132 1.51 -9.01 15.99
C SER A 132 1.72 -10.29 15.15
N PHE A 133 2.22 -10.17 13.92
CA PHE A 133 2.52 -11.31 13.05
C PHE A 133 3.83 -12.01 13.41
N LEU A 134 4.66 -11.43 14.26
CA LEU A 134 6.03 -11.86 14.51
C LEU A 134 6.25 -12.42 15.93
N HIS A 135 5.18 -12.58 16.70
CA HIS A 135 5.18 -13.27 18.01
C HIS A 135 6.31 -12.81 18.97
N GLY A 136 6.58 -11.51 19.00
CA GLY A 136 7.61 -10.91 19.86
C GLY A 136 9.02 -10.90 19.26
N PHE A 137 9.23 -11.50 18.09
CA PHE A 137 10.49 -11.33 17.37
C PHE A 137 10.62 -9.90 16.84
N TYR A 138 11.79 -9.29 17.04
CA TYR A 138 12.06 -7.92 16.62
C TYR A 138 13.56 -7.74 16.36
N ASP A 139 13.89 -7.31 15.14
CA ASP A 139 15.23 -6.98 14.68
C ASP A 139 15.19 -5.75 13.74
N GLU A 140 16.31 -5.38 13.15
CA GLU A 140 16.38 -4.29 12.18
C GLU A 140 15.50 -4.53 10.94
N ASN A 141 15.31 -5.79 10.53
CA ASN A 141 14.46 -6.10 9.39
C ASN A 141 12.99 -5.82 9.72
N VAL A 142 12.57 -6.14 10.93
CA VAL A 142 11.23 -5.80 11.42
C VAL A 142 11.09 -4.30 11.55
N TYR A 143 12.05 -3.62 12.18
CA TYR A 143 12.04 -2.17 12.36
C TYR A 143 11.82 -1.43 11.04
N PHE A 144 12.63 -1.72 10.02
CA PHE A 144 12.54 -1.06 8.71
C PHE A 144 11.36 -1.52 7.85
N ASN A 145 10.56 -2.48 8.30
CA ASN A 145 9.32 -2.90 7.66
C ASN A 145 8.07 -2.65 8.52
N ASN A 146 8.23 -1.90 9.61
CA ASN A 146 7.15 -1.49 10.49
C ASN A 146 6.96 0.03 10.42
N PRO A 147 6.03 0.55 9.58
CA PRO A 147 5.87 1.99 9.35
C PRO A 147 5.74 2.81 10.62
N VAL A 148 5.06 2.31 11.65
CA VAL A 148 4.89 3.03 12.92
C VAL A 148 6.21 3.20 13.70
N ASP A 149 7.20 2.34 13.47
CA ASP A 149 8.49 2.43 14.15
C ASP A 149 9.48 3.30 13.38
N PHE A 150 9.72 3.03 12.09
CA PHE A 150 10.74 3.79 11.36
C PHE A 150 10.30 5.24 11.10
N ILE A 151 9.03 5.53 10.88
CA ILE A 151 8.53 6.91 10.73
C ILE A 151 8.69 7.70 12.04
N ARG A 152 8.45 7.06 13.18
CA ARG A 152 8.65 7.70 14.48
C ARG A 152 10.07 8.22 14.68
N ASN A 153 11.05 7.47 14.20
CA ASN A 153 12.46 7.70 14.43
C ASN A 153 13.22 8.29 13.23
N ILE A 154 12.52 8.57 12.12
CA ILE A 154 13.17 9.21 10.98
C ILE A 154 13.55 10.64 11.33
N HIS A 155 14.82 11.00 11.10
CA HIS A 155 15.39 12.32 11.36
C HIS A 155 16.15 12.89 10.16
N ASP A 156 16.37 12.09 9.12
CA ASP A 156 17.00 12.57 7.89
C ASP A 156 16.05 13.51 7.16
N GLU A 157 16.39 14.79 7.11
CA GLU A 157 15.55 15.81 6.48
C GLU A 157 15.44 15.63 4.96
N HIS A 158 16.40 14.98 4.33
CA HIS A 158 16.33 14.71 2.90
C HIS A 158 15.26 13.66 2.60
N GLU A 159 15.22 12.58 3.37
CA GLU A 159 14.17 11.55 3.29
C GLU A 159 12.81 12.11 3.70
N LEU A 160 12.75 12.85 4.81
CA LEU A 160 11.51 13.49 5.27
C LEU A 160 10.91 14.42 4.22
N ASN A 161 11.75 15.21 3.53
CA ASN A 161 11.28 16.12 2.49
C ASN A 161 10.77 15.36 1.25
N ALA A 162 11.37 14.22 0.92
CA ALA A 162 10.85 13.36 -0.15
C ALA A 162 9.49 12.74 0.24
N ILE A 163 9.33 12.30 1.48
CA ILE A 163 8.06 11.81 2.02
C ILE A 163 7.00 12.91 2.06
N ARG A 164 7.37 14.11 2.51
CA ARG A 164 6.47 15.29 2.58
C ARG A 164 5.99 15.76 1.20
N ALA A 165 6.72 15.43 0.15
CA ALA A 165 6.34 15.76 -1.23
C ALA A 165 5.31 14.80 -1.84
N MET A 166 4.99 13.69 -1.18
CA MET A 166 3.99 12.73 -1.64
C MET A 166 2.56 13.14 -1.25
N ASP A 167 1.59 12.78 -2.09
CA ASP A 167 0.16 12.83 -1.76
C ASP A 167 -0.22 11.52 -1.04
N ILE A 168 -0.36 11.57 0.29
CA ILE A 168 -0.69 10.41 1.12
C ILE A 168 -2.15 10.46 1.55
N ARG A 169 -2.92 9.43 1.16
CA ARG A 169 -4.33 9.26 1.47
C ARG A 169 -4.53 8.02 2.33
N LEU A 170 -4.92 8.22 3.58
CA LEU A 170 -5.40 7.17 4.48
C LEU A 170 -6.92 7.22 4.42
N VAL A 171 -7.54 6.13 3.98
CA VAL A 171 -8.99 6.09 3.77
C VAL A 171 -9.59 4.95 4.58
N THR A 172 -10.61 5.23 5.38
CA THR A 172 -11.23 4.23 6.25
C THR A 172 -12.68 4.59 6.55
N GLY A 173 -13.43 3.68 7.16
CA GLY A 173 -14.81 3.92 7.59
C GLY A 173 -14.94 3.93 9.11
N VAL A 174 -16.02 4.53 9.62
CA VAL A 174 -16.31 4.58 11.07
C VAL A 174 -16.52 3.19 11.68
N HIS A 175 -16.90 2.20 10.88
CA HIS A 175 -17.06 0.80 11.29
C HIS A 175 -15.97 -0.12 10.73
N ASP A 176 -14.89 0.44 10.18
CA ASP A 176 -13.75 -0.33 9.72
C ASP A 176 -12.95 -0.86 10.92
N ILE A 177 -12.65 -2.15 10.92
CA ILE A 177 -11.85 -2.80 11.97
C ILE A 177 -10.44 -2.19 12.10
N CYS A 178 -9.95 -1.52 11.07
CA CYS A 178 -8.67 -0.84 11.05
C CYS A 178 -8.77 0.67 11.36
N TRP A 179 -9.94 1.18 11.77
CA TRP A 179 -10.12 2.61 12.11
C TRP A 179 -9.05 3.11 13.08
N ASP A 180 -8.90 2.44 14.22
CA ASP A 180 -7.91 2.81 15.24
C ASP A 180 -6.48 2.85 14.71
N ALA A 181 -6.13 1.93 13.81
CA ALA A 181 -4.80 1.88 13.20
C ALA A 181 -4.55 3.08 12.28
N ASN A 182 -5.58 3.46 11.50
CA ASN A 182 -5.52 4.62 10.61
C ASN A 182 -5.42 5.94 11.40
N ASP A 183 -6.22 6.11 12.46
CA ASP A 183 -6.19 7.29 13.32
C ASP A 183 -4.81 7.44 14.00
N LYS A 184 -4.30 6.38 14.62
CA LYS A 184 -2.98 6.38 15.27
C LYS A 184 -1.86 6.68 14.29
N PHE A 185 -1.93 6.13 13.07
CA PHE A 185 -0.91 6.37 12.06
C PHE A 185 -0.99 7.81 11.52
N SER A 186 -2.19 8.34 11.29
CA SER A 186 -2.41 9.74 10.95
C SER A 186 -1.81 10.68 12.00
N ASN A 187 -2.08 10.42 13.28
CA ASN A 187 -1.49 11.18 14.38
C ASN A 187 0.04 11.10 14.38
N LEU A 188 0.63 9.94 14.08
CA LEU A 188 2.08 9.81 13.94
C LEU A 188 2.64 10.66 12.79
N LEU A 189 2.01 10.63 11.61
CA LEU A 189 2.40 11.47 10.47
C LEU A 189 2.32 12.95 10.81
N HIS A 190 1.30 13.37 11.55
CA HIS A 190 1.18 14.73 12.09
C HIS A 190 2.38 15.14 12.97
N THR A 191 2.81 14.25 13.88
CA THR A 191 3.97 14.57 14.76
C THR A 191 5.27 14.77 13.99
N LYS A 192 5.36 14.20 12.76
CA LYS A 192 6.50 14.35 11.86
C LYS A 192 6.32 15.45 10.81
N SER A 193 5.24 16.21 10.90
CA SER A 193 4.89 17.24 9.90
C SER A 193 4.87 16.67 8.47
N ILE A 194 4.39 15.44 8.32
CA ILE A 194 4.19 14.79 7.01
C ILE A 194 2.76 15.10 6.56
N PRO A 195 2.58 15.87 5.46
CA PRO A 195 1.27 16.18 4.91
C PRO A 195 0.56 14.90 4.47
N HIS A 196 -0.68 14.72 4.90
CA HIS A 196 -1.52 13.61 4.50
C HIS A 196 -2.99 13.96 4.68
N GLN A 197 -3.87 13.18 4.10
CA GLN A 197 -5.31 13.28 4.35
C GLN A 197 -5.79 11.96 4.97
N LEU A 198 -6.43 12.07 6.14
CA LEU A 198 -7.25 10.99 6.69
C LEU A 198 -8.69 11.23 6.23
N ASP A 199 -9.21 10.39 5.34
CA ASP A 199 -10.58 10.44 4.83
C ASP A 199 -11.43 9.41 5.56
N LEU A 200 -12.15 9.87 6.56
CA LEU A 200 -13.06 9.05 7.36
C LEU A 200 -14.45 9.05 6.76
N TRP A 201 -14.90 7.91 6.27
CA TRP A 201 -16.23 7.72 5.71
C TRP A 201 -17.26 7.41 6.80
N GLY A 202 -18.43 8.02 6.68
CA GLY A 202 -19.51 8.00 7.67
C GLY A 202 -20.22 6.66 7.85
N ASP A 203 -21.41 6.74 8.43
CA ASP A 203 -22.22 5.61 8.85
C ASP A 203 -22.39 4.53 7.78
N GLY A 204 -22.30 3.28 8.23
CA GLY A 204 -22.41 2.11 7.37
C GLY A 204 -21.11 1.70 6.65
N THR A 205 -20.05 2.53 6.68
CA THR A 205 -18.80 2.20 6.01
C THR A 205 -17.93 1.28 6.88
N GLY A 206 -17.76 0.05 6.42
CA GLY A 206 -16.96 -0.99 7.08
C GLY A 206 -15.74 -1.39 6.26
N HIS A 207 -15.14 -2.53 6.64
CA HIS A 207 -13.93 -3.10 6.05
C HIS A 207 -14.28 -4.07 4.91
N ASP A 208 -14.70 -3.56 3.73
CA ASP A 208 -15.16 -4.41 2.65
C ASP A 208 -15.07 -3.75 1.27
N TRP A 209 -15.05 -4.57 0.22
CA TRP A 209 -14.90 -4.22 -1.19
C TRP A 209 -15.90 -3.19 -1.71
N PRO A 210 -17.21 -3.21 -1.37
CA PRO A 210 -18.15 -2.17 -1.82
C PRO A 210 -17.69 -0.76 -1.48
N PHE A 211 -17.14 -0.57 -0.28
CA PHE A 211 -16.64 0.72 0.19
C PHE A 211 -15.31 1.08 -0.48
N TRP A 212 -14.38 0.13 -0.56
CA TRP A 212 -13.08 0.36 -1.20
C TRP A 212 -13.19 0.74 -2.67
N ARG A 213 -14.21 0.22 -3.40
CA ARG A 213 -14.48 0.65 -4.77
C ARG A 213 -14.81 2.14 -4.86
N GLU A 214 -15.67 2.63 -3.99
CA GLU A 214 -16.05 4.05 -3.99
C GLU A 214 -14.93 4.94 -3.44
N GLN A 215 -14.21 4.47 -2.44
CA GLN A 215 -13.04 5.15 -1.89
C GLN A 215 -11.94 5.33 -2.95
N LEU A 216 -11.62 4.29 -3.71
CA LEU A 216 -10.64 4.39 -4.77
C LEU A 216 -11.08 5.37 -5.87
N LYS A 217 -12.33 5.31 -6.32
CA LYS A 217 -12.88 6.28 -7.31
C LYS A 217 -12.65 7.73 -6.90
N LYS A 218 -12.84 8.03 -5.62
CA LYS A 218 -12.69 9.38 -5.08
C LYS A 218 -11.23 9.85 -5.10
N HIS A 219 -10.28 8.95 -4.88
CA HIS A 219 -8.89 9.32 -4.61
C HIS A 219 -7.92 9.06 -5.77
N ILE A 220 -8.32 8.28 -6.78
CA ILE A 220 -7.42 7.90 -7.88
C ILE A 220 -7.12 9.02 -8.87
N ILE A 221 -7.90 10.08 -8.85
CA ILE A 221 -7.83 11.21 -9.78
C ILE A 221 -6.58 12.05 -9.52
#